data_372e4945877ad367e5d6c6ce60b2043f
#
_entry.id   372e4945877ad367e5d6c6ce60b2043f
#
_cell.length_a   1.000
_cell.length_b   1.000
_cell.length_c   1.000
_cell.angle_alpha   90.00
_cell.angle_beta   90.00
_cell.angle_gamma   90.00
#
_symmetry.space_group_name_H-M   'P 1'
#
loop_
_entity.id
_entity.type
_entity.pdbx_description
1 polymer ?
#
loop_
_entity_poly.entity_id
_entity_poly.type
_entity_poly.pdbx_seq_one_letter_code
_entity_poly.pdbx_strand_id
1 'polypeptide(L)'
;MTNPSSGGAWLPVYAQFPVRAVSGHGSWIVDDHGQEWLDAYGGHAVASTGHSHPDVVRAICEQAARLIFYSTAIPHAGREELAELIASLCPQPLGKVFFCNSGAEANENALGLARKVTGRQRVVSVAGGWHGRTAATLAVTDGPKYQEAARRSGIAISTKVPFNDVLAMSVAVVGKPRRSWQPVSALRSRRG
;
A
#
# COMPACT_ATOMS: atom_id res chain seq x y z
N MET A 1 19.52 0.89 -22.16
CA MET A 1 19.77 1.89 -21.09
C MET A 1 20.61 1.22 -20.04
N THR A 2 21.90 1.55 -20.00
CA THR A 2 22.85 0.99 -19.01
C THR A 2 22.58 1.63 -17.65
N ASN A 3 22.35 0.81 -16.64
CA ASN A 3 22.15 1.27 -15.26
C ASN A 3 23.47 1.87 -14.73
N PRO A 4 23.57 3.16 -14.41
CA PRO A 4 24.84 3.79 -14.06
C PRO A 4 25.35 3.48 -12.66
N SER A 5 24.68 2.66 -11.86
CA SER A 5 24.99 2.44 -10.44
C SER A 5 25.32 1.00 -10.04
N SER A 6 25.84 0.16 -10.95
CA SER A 6 26.12 -1.26 -10.64
C SER A 6 27.42 -1.53 -9.83
N GLY A 7 28.02 -0.54 -9.18
CA GLY A 7 29.28 -0.67 -8.47
C GLY A 7 29.27 -0.43 -6.96
N GLY A 8 28.11 -0.21 -6.33
CA GLY A 8 28.03 0.08 -4.90
C GLY A 8 27.41 -1.05 -4.07
N ALA A 9 27.43 -0.92 -2.74
CA ALA A 9 26.80 -1.85 -1.79
C ALA A 9 25.25 -1.86 -1.88
N TRP A 10 24.65 -0.99 -2.69
CA TRP A 10 23.21 -0.90 -2.90
C TRP A 10 22.73 -2.04 -3.80
N LEU A 11 21.77 -2.84 -3.31
CA LEU A 11 21.13 -3.88 -4.11
C LEU A 11 20.00 -3.25 -4.97
N PRO A 12 20.12 -3.19 -6.32
CA PRO A 12 19.14 -2.56 -7.19
C PRO A 12 17.93 -3.47 -7.39
N VAL A 13 16.92 -3.35 -6.54
CA VAL A 13 15.67 -4.11 -6.64
C VAL A 13 14.69 -3.55 -7.65
N TYR A 14 14.88 -2.29 -8.07
CA TYR A 14 14.12 -1.59 -9.10
C TYR A 14 15.07 -0.94 -10.11
N ALA A 15 14.58 -0.77 -11.34
CA ALA A 15 15.24 0.12 -12.29
C ALA A 15 15.19 1.55 -11.74
N GLN A 16 16.32 2.25 -11.80
CA GLN A 16 16.43 3.62 -11.35
C GLN A 16 16.31 4.58 -12.53
N PHE A 17 15.70 5.73 -12.31
CA PHE A 17 15.76 6.84 -13.25
C PHE A 17 17.19 7.43 -13.26
N PRO A 18 17.68 7.97 -14.39
CA PRO A 18 19.01 8.57 -14.48
C PRO A 18 19.04 9.98 -13.85
N VAL A 19 18.48 10.13 -12.68
CA VAL A 19 18.39 11.37 -11.91
C VAL A 19 18.85 11.10 -10.49
N ARG A 20 19.81 11.85 -9.99
CA ARG A 20 20.28 11.75 -8.61
C ARG A 20 19.71 12.92 -7.82
N ALA A 21 18.56 12.71 -7.19
CA ALA A 21 17.91 13.73 -6.38
C ALA A 21 18.76 14.08 -5.14
N VAL A 22 18.96 15.35 -4.86
CA VAL A 22 19.69 15.87 -3.70
C VAL A 22 18.82 16.72 -2.78
N SER A 23 17.76 17.34 -3.31
CA SER A 23 16.78 18.11 -2.54
C SER A 23 15.42 18.12 -3.23
N GLY A 24 14.41 18.68 -2.56
CA GLY A 24 13.09 18.86 -3.15
C GLY A 24 12.25 19.85 -2.37
N HIS A 25 11.29 20.48 -3.05
CA HIS A 25 10.32 21.40 -2.46
C HIS A 25 9.00 21.34 -3.22
N GLY A 26 7.89 21.29 -2.52
CA GLY A 26 6.59 21.15 -3.15
C GLY A 26 6.54 19.96 -4.13
N SER A 27 6.25 20.20 -5.39
CA SER A 27 6.21 19.16 -6.43
C SER A 27 7.52 19.05 -7.24
N TRP A 28 8.62 19.61 -6.78
CA TRP A 28 9.89 19.65 -7.50
C TRP A 28 10.99 18.89 -6.75
N ILE A 29 11.83 18.20 -7.49
CA ILE A 29 13.10 17.66 -7.01
C ILE A 29 14.26 18.33 -7.75
N VAL A 30 15.39 18.47 -7.09
CA VAL A 30 16.63 19.04 -7.64
C VAL A 30 17.67 17.94 -7.69
N ASP A 31 18.35 17.79 -8.82
CA ASP A 31 19.42 16.81 -8.96
C ASP A 31 20.80 17.37 -8.57
N ASP A 32 21.83 16.52 -8.60
CA ASP A 32 23.21 16.85 -8.27
C ASP A 32 23.90 17.79 -9.27
N HIS A 33 23.22 18.13 -10.36
CA HIS A 33 23.64 19.16 -11.33
C HIS A 33 22.86 20.47 -11.15
N GLY A 34 21.95 20.55 -10.18
CA GLY A 34 21.10 21.71 -9.92
C GLY A 34 19.90 21.82 -10.87
N GLN A 35 19.63 20.80 -11.67
CA GLN A 35 18.47 20.78 -12.57
C GLN A 35 17.21 20.46 -11.76
N GLU A 36 16.16 21.25 -11.97
CA GLU A 36 14.83 21.00 -11.39
C GLU A 36 14.00 20.09 -12.28
N TRP A 37 13.32 19.14 -11.62
CA TRP A 37 12.44 18.16 -12.24
C TRP A 37 11.06 18.19 -11.56
N LEU A 38 9.99 18.28 -12.34
CA LEU A 38 8.63 18.14 -11.83
C LEU A 38 8.41 16.69 -11.43
N ASP A 39 8.16 16.47 -10.13
CA ASP A 39 7.88 15.13 -9.59
C ASP A 39 6.38 14.79 -9.71
N ALA A 40 5.97 14.28 -10.87
CA ALA A 40 4.63 13.74 -11.07
C ALA A 40 4.45 12.30 -10.51
N TYR A 41 5.50 11.74 -9.91
CA TYR A 41 5.52 10.38 -9.35
C TYR A 41 5.37 10.34 -7.82
N GLY A 42 5.86 11.39 -7.13
CA GLY A 42 5.75 11.55 -5.68
C GLY A 42 6.41 10.41 -4.87
N GLY A 43 7.47 9.78 -5.40
CA GLY A 43 8.15 8.69 -4.72
C GLY A 43 7.22 7.51 -4.38
N HIS A 44 6.52 6.95 -5.35
CA HIS A 44 5.42 5.98 -5.19
C HIS A 44 4.20 6.57 -4.45
N ALA A 45 3.86 7.82 -4.71
CA ALA A 45 2.77 8.57 -4.08
C ALA A 45 2.92 8.72 -2.54
N VAL A 46 4.15 8.70 -2.03
CA VAL A 46 4.44 8.88 -0.59
C VAL A 46 4.53 10.36 -0.23
N ALA A 47 5.10 11.19 -1.11
CA ALA A 47 5.24 12.64 -0.88
C ALA A 47 3.91 13.40 -1.10
N SER A 48 2.83 12.97 -0.45
CA SER A 48 1.47 13.49 -0.66
C SER A 48 1.30 14.96 -0.22
N THR A 49 2.14 15.45 0.68
CA THR A 49 2.17 16.86 1.13
C THR A 49 3.17 17.71 0.31
N GLY A 50 3.82 17.11 -0.67
CA GLY A 50 4.97 17.68 -1.37
C GLY A 50 6.29 17.47 -0.60
N HIS A 51 7.40 17.71 -1.32
CA HIS A 51 8.73 17.60 -0.73
C HIS A 51 8.99 18.73 0.25
N SER A 52 9.58 18.39 1.40
CA SER A 52 10.04 19.33 2.43
C SER A 52 8.95 20.33 2.87
N HIS A 53 7.70 19.89 3.03
CA HIS A 53 6.64 20.76 3.53
C HIS A 53 7.04 21.39 4.88
N PRO A 54 7.03 22.72 5.02
CA PRO A 54 7.64 23.40 6.18
C PRO A 54 7.01 22.97 7.50
N ASP A 55 5.71 22.77 7.57
CA ASP A 55 5.04 22.34 8.81
C ASP A 55 5.39 20.90 9.18
N VAL A 56 5.53 20.01 8.20
CA VAL A 56 5.95 18.61 8.42
C VAL A 56 7.39 18.58 8.91
N VAL A 57 8.29 19.33 8.27
CA VAL A 57 9.70 19.43 8.69
C VAL A 57 9.80 19.98 10.12
N ARG A 58 9.08 21.06 10.43
CA ARG A 58 9.05 21.63 11.79
C ARG A 58 8.58 20.62 12.82
N ALA A 59 7.46 19.94 12.58
CA ALA A 59 6.91 18.95 13.50
C ALA A 59 7.88 17.78 13.75
N ILE A 60 8.57 17.31 12.70
CA ILE A 60 9.59 16.26 12.82
C ILE A 60 10.76 16.74 13.67
N CYS A 61 11.30 17.94 13.41
CA CYS A 61 12.42 18.48 14.17
C CYS A 61 12.07 18.69 15.65
N GLU A 62 10.89 19.26 15.93
CA GLU A 62 10.42 19.48 17.30
C GLU A 62 10.23 18.15 18.05
N GLN A 63 9.62 17.16 17.43
CA GLN A 63 9.43 15.85 18.05
C GLN A 63 10.75 15.09 18.21
N ALA A 64 11.64 15.15 17.22
CA ALA A 64 12.95 14.51 17.30
C ALA A 64 13.82 15.06 18.44
N ALA A 65 13.71 16.38 18.72
CA ALA A 65 14.39 17.01 19.85
C ALA A 65 13.83 16.59 21.23
N ARG A 66 12.59 16.10 21.28
CA ARG A 66 11.95 15.66 22.55
C ARG A 66 12.13 14.16 22.77
N LEU A 67 11.74 13.34 21.79
CA LEU A 67 11.78 11.90 21.87
C LEU A 67 11.64 11.30 20.46
N ILE A 68 12.71 10.65 19.99
CA ILE A 68 12.71 10.00 18.67
C ILE A 68 11.93 8.67 18.70
N PHE A 69 12.12 7.87 19.76
CA PHE A 69 11.51 6.54 19.83
C PHE A 69 11.26 6.11 21.27
N TYR A 70 10.12 5.48 21.47
CA TYR A 70 9.87 4.56 22.57
C TYR A 70 8.91 3.46 22.13
N SER A 71 9.04 2.28 22.76
CA SER A 71 8.18 1.14 22.43
C SER A 71 6.72 1.40 22.82
N THR A 72 5.80 0.60 22.26
CA THR A 72 4.38 0.65 22.61
C THR A 72 4.07 0.17 24.03
N ALA A 73 5.11 -0.30 24.77
CA ALA A 73 4.98 -0.65 26.18
C ALA A 73 4.68 0.55 27.09
N ILE A 74 4.98 1.76 26.59
CA ILE A 74 4.64 3.00 27.31
C ILE A 74 3.71 3.84 26.45
N PRO A 75 2.59 4.35 27.00
CA PRO A 75 1.71 5.30 26.31
C PRO A 75 2.47 6.54 25.83
N HIS A 76 2.02 7.10 24.70
CA HIS A 76 2.59 8.32 24.12
C HIS A 76 1.46 9.17 23.55
N ALA A 77 1.28 10.38 24.08
CA ALA A 77 0.17 11.27 23.75
C ALA A 77 0.01 11.49 22.23
N GLY A 78 1.07 11.86 21.54
CA GLY A 78 0.99 12.08 20.08
C GLY A 78 0.58 10.84 19.27
N ARG A 79 0.86 9.64 19.78
CA ARG A 79 0.40 8.38 19.14
C ARG A 79 -1.10 8.18 19.38
N GLU A 80 -1.57 8.48 20.56
CA GLU A 80 -2.99 8.37 20.94
C GLU A 80 -3.82 9.40 20.18
N GLU A 81 -3.40 10.66 20.16
CA GLU A 81 -4.02 11.74 19.38
C GLU A 81 -4.13 11.42 17.89
N LEU A 82 -3.05 10.90 17.30
CA LEU A 82 -3.07 10.48 15.90
C LEU A 82 -4.03 9.30 15.66
N ALA A 83 -4.09 8.34 16.58
CA ALA A 83 -5.01 7.21 16.47
C ALA A 83 -6.47 7.68 16.53
N GLU A 84 -6.80 8.61 17.42
CA GLU A 84 -8.14 9.21 17.52
C GLU A 84 -8.49 9.99 16.26
N LEU A 85 -7.58 10.80 15.74
CA LEU A 85 -7.77 11.55 14.51
C LEU A 85 -8.04 10.61 13.33
N ILE A 86 -7.23 9.56 13.13
CA ILE A 86 -7.44 8.59 12.06
C ILE A 86 -8.79 7.88 12.24
N ALA A 87 -9.12 7.43 13.44
CA ALA A 87 -10.39 6.77 13.72
C ALA A 87 -11.60 7.68 13.44
N SER A 88 -11.48 8.99 13.69
CA SER A 88 -12.54 9.96 13.40
C SER A 88 -12.82 10.14 11.90
N LEU A 89 -11.84 9.89 11.05
CA LEU A 89 -11.95 9.96 9.60
C LEU A 89 -12.46 8.66 8.97
N CYS A 90 -12.52 7.57 9.73
CA CYS A 90 -12.96 6.27 9.24
C CYS A 90 -14.49 6.11 9.36
N PRO A 91 -15.14 5.37 8.44
CA PRO A 91 -16.54 5.01 8.58
C PRO A 91 -16.76 4.09 9.78
N GLN A 92 -17.88 4.26 10.47
CA GLN A 92 -18.25 3.35 11.57
C GLN A 92 -18.45 1.91 11.04
N PRO A 93 -18.05 0.86 11.80
CA PRO A 93 -17.55 0.87 13.19
C PRO A 93 -16.01 0.86 13.32
N LEU A 94 -15.26 1.36 12.33
CA LEU A 94 -13.79 1.35 12.32
C LEU A 94 -13.24 2.39 13.31
N GLY A 95 -13.03 2.00 14.55
CA GLY A 95 -12.59 2.90 15.62
C GLY A 95 -11.26 2.49 16.28
N LYS A 96 -10.47 1.58 15.64
CA LYS A 96 -9.19 1.14 16.19
C LYS A 96 -8.09 1.25 15.14
N VAL A 97 -6.94 1.75 15.53
CA VAL A 97 -5.78 1.98 14.68
C VAL A 97 -4.60 1.13 15.16
N PHE A 98 -3.94 0.47 14.22
CA PHE A 98 -2.69 -0.24 14.43
C PHE A 98 -1.60 0.42 13.59
N PHE A 99 -0.56 0.93 14.26
CA PHE A 99 0.58 1.56 13.58
C PHE A 99 1.64 0.52 13.23
N CYS A 100 2.20 0.65 12.04
CA CYS A 100 3.30 -0.17 11.51
C CYS A 100 4.21 0.68 10.62
N ASN A 101 5.33 0.11 10.15
CA ASN A 101 6.37 0.89 9.48
C ASN A 101 6.25 0.90 7.96
N SER A 102 5.41 0.06 7.39
CA SER A 102 5.24 -0.04 5.92
C SER A 102 3.85 -0.51 5.53
N GLY A 103 3.44 -0.20 4.29
CA GLY A 103 2.21 -0.74 3.71
C GLY A 103 2.22 -2.27 3.60
N ALA A 104 3.40 -2.89 3.43
CA ALA A 104 3.53 -4.35 3.43
C ALA A 104 3.20 -4.94 4.81
N GLU A 105 3.70 -4.34 5.90
CA GLU A 105 3.35 -4.75 7.27
C GLU A 105 1.86 -4.54 7.57
N ALA A 106 1.29 -3.42 7.12
CA ALA A 106 -0.14 -3.15 7.27
C ALA A 106 -0.98 -4.24 6.61
N ASN A 107 -0.69 -4.57 5.35
CA ASN A 107 -1.38 -5.62 4.62
C ASN A 107 -1.14 -7.02 5.21
N GLU A 108 0.08 -7.33 5.65
CA GLU A 108 0.42 -8.61 6.30
C GLU A 108 -0.42 -8.81 7.57
N ASN A 109 -0.47 -7.80 8.43
CA ASN A 109 -1.26 -7.84 9.67
C ASN A 109 -2.76 -7.90 9.39
N ALA A 110 -3.27 -7.14 8.41
CA ALA A 110 -4.69 -7.19 8.03
C ALA A 110 -5.09 -8.58 7.52
N LEU A 111 -4.27 -9.21 6.66
CA LEU A 111 -4.50 -10.56 6.16
C LEU A 111 -4.43 -11.60 7.29
N GLY A 112 -3.45 -11.47 8.19
CA GLY A 112 -3.30 -12.32 9.36
C GLY A 112 -4.51 -12.23 10.29
N LEU A 113 -4.95 -11.01 10.59
CA LEU A 113 -6.13 -10.75 11.41
C LEU A 113 -7.41 -11.31 10.77
N ALA A 114 -7.61 -11.06 9.48
CA ALA A 114 -8.77 -11.58 8.75
C ALA A 114 -8.83 -13.12 8.79
N ARG A 115 -7.71 -13.79 8.57
CA ARG A 115 -7.63 -15.26 8.67
C ARG A 115 -7.92 -15.76 10.09
N LYS A 116 -7.35 -15.10 11.09
CA LYS A 116 -7.57 -15.45 12.51
C LYS A 116 -9.02 -15.33 12.91
N VAL A 117 -9.69 -14.25 12.52
CA VAL A 117 -11.10 -13.99 12.90
C VAL A 117 -12.07 -14.86 12.13
N THR A 118 -11.82 -15.11 10.83
CA THR A 118 -12.76 -15.83 9.97
C THR A 118 -12.49 -17.32 9.83
N GLY A 119 -11.31 -17.79 10.18
CA GLY A 119 -10.82 -19.15 9.89
C GLY A 119 -10.55 -19.41 8.40
N ARG A 120 -10.82 -18.44 7.51
CA ARG A 120 -10.72 -18.60 6.06
C ARG A 120 -9.30 -18.36 5.59
N GLN A 121 -8.80 -19.23 4.70
CA GLN A 121 -7.45 -19.11 4.14
C GLN A 121 -7.45 -18.44 2.77
N ARG A 122 -8.55 -18.55 2.01
CA ARG A 122 -8.66 -18.00 0.67
C ARG A 122 -8.75 -16.47 0.70
N VAL A 123 -7.93 -15.86 -0.14
CA VAL A 123 -7.90 -14.41 -0.34
C VAL A 123 -8.22 -14.10 -1.81
N VAL A 124 -8.97 -13.05 -2.05
CA VAL A 124 -9.22 -12.50 -3.38
C VAL A 124 -8.51 -11.16 -3.49
N SER A 125 -7.82 -10.91 -4.59
CA SER A 125 -7.16 -9.62 -4.85
C SER A 125 -7.39 -9.17 -6.30
N VAL A 126 -7.16 -7.89 -6.55
CA VAL A 126 -7.39 -7.28 -7.85
C VAL A 126 -6.15 -7.42 -8.73
N ALA A 127 -6.34 -7.72 -10.02
CA ALA A 127 -5.28 -7.73 -11.02
C ALA A 127 -4.64 -6.34 -11.15
N GLY A 128 -3.32 -6.29 -11.31
CA GLY A 128 -2.53 -5.05 -11.30
C GLY A 128 -2.27 -4.49 -9.90
N GLY A 129 -2.83 -5.11 -8.83
CA GLY A 129 -2.67 -4.62 -7.46
C GLY A 129 -1.28 -4.88 -6.90
N TRP A 130 -0.73 -3.87 -6.21
CA TRP A 130 0.51 -3.96 -5.45
C TRP A 130 0.23 -3.92 -3.95
N HIS A 131 0.71 -4.92 -3.20
CA HIS A 131 0.42 -5.05 -1.76
C HIS A 131 1.66 -5.24 -0.88
N GLY A 132 2.82 -5.44 -1.49
CA GLY A 132 4.08 -5.64 -0.77
C GLY A 132 4.83 -6.90 -1.18
N ARG A 133 5.93 -7.18 -0.47
CA ARG A 133 6.86 -8.30 -0.75
C ARG A 133 7.12 -9.18 0.46
N THR A 134 6.39 -9.00 1.55
CA THR A 134 6.37 -9.94 2.68
C THR A 134 5.55 -11.19 2.32
N ALA A 135 5.54 -12.21 3.15
CA ALA A 135 5.01 -13.53 2.80
C ALA A 135 3.56 -13.48 2.28
N ALA A 136 2.59 -13.03 3.08
CA ALA A 136 1.20 -13.00 2.65
C ALA A 136 0.94 -11.91 1.59
N THR A 137 1.65 -10.78 1.66
CA THR A 137 1.49 -9.71 0.67
C THR A 137 2.04 -10.07 -0.70
N LEU A 138 3.10 -10.89 -0.76
CA LEU A 138 3.62 -11.41 -2.02
C LEU A 138 2.57 -12.26 -2.75
N ALA A 139 1.81 -13.07 -2.00
CA ALA A 139 0.76 -13.91 -2.55
C ALA A 139 -0.43 -13.12 -3.13
N VAL A 140 -0.67 -11.90 -2.66
CA VAL A 140 -1.75 -11.01 -3.12
C VAL A 140 -1.29 -9.95 -4.11
N THR A 141 0.02 -9.65 -4.19
CA THR A 141 0.61 -8.78 -5.22
C THR A 141 0.47 -9.42 -6.60
N ASP A 142 0.14 -8.63 -7.61
CA ASP A 142 0.03 -9.12 -8.98
C ASP A 142 1.38 -9.10 -9.71
N GLY A 143 1.48 -9.95 -10.74
CA GLY A 143 2.63 -10.10 -11.61
C GLY A 143 3.31 -11.47 -11.48
N PRO A 144 3.72 -12.07 -12.63
CA PRO A 144 4.26 -13.42 -12.69
C PRO A 144 5.47 -13.66 -11.77
N LYS A 145 6.36 -12.67 -11.69
CA LYS A 145 7.56 -12.70 -10.84
C LYS A 145 7.21 -12.87 -9.35
N TYR A 146 6.21 -12.16 -8.88
CA TYR A 146 5.81 -12.17 -7.47
C TYR A 146 5.02 -13.43 -7.12
N GLN A 147 4.16 -13.87 -8.02
CA GLN A 147 3.40 -15.10 -7.88
C GLN A 147 4.32 -16.32 -7.87
N GLU A 148 5.33 -16.33 -8.73
CA GLU A 148 6.33 -17.41 -8.74
C GLU A 148 7.15 -17.44 -7.44
N ALA A 149 7.58 -16.28 -6.94
CA ALA A 149 8.27 -16.19 -5.67
C ALA A 149 7.39 -16.69 -4.50
N ALA A 150 6.10 -16.37 -4.49
CA ALA A 150 5.15 -16.87 -3.50
C ALA A 150 5.02 -18.42 -3.57
N ARG A 151 4.87 -18.98 -4.79
CA ARG A 151 4.79 -20.45 -4.98
C ARG A 151 6.03 -21.17 -4.46
N ARG A 152 7.22 -20.68 -4.82
CA ARG A 152 8.50 -21.25 -4.35
C ARG A 152 8.64 -21.21 -2.83
N SER A 153 8.02 -20.22 -2.18
CA SER A 153 7.98 -20.12 -0.73
C SER A 153 6.83 -20.93 -0.09
N GLY A 154 6.11 -21.74 -0.85
CA GLY A 154 4.99 -22.54 -0.34
C GLY A 154 3.76 -21.73 0.06
N ILE A 155 3.64 -20.46 -0.39
CA ILE A 155 2.55 -19.59 -0.01
C ILE A 155 1.42 -19.67 -1.05
N ALA A 156 0.20 -19.92 -0.57
CA ALA A 156 -0.98 -20.00 -1.43
C ALA A 156 -1.28 -18.62 -2.06
N ILE A 157 -1.38 -18.61 -3.39
CA ILE A 157 -1.65 -17.40 -4.16
C ILE A 157 -3.13 -17.06 -4.06
N SER A 158 -3.44 -15.75 -4.01
CA SER A 158 -4.80 -15.24 -4.06
C SER A 158 -5.50 -15.52 -5.40
N THR A 159 -6.82 -15.62 -5.36
CA THR A 159 -7.64 -15.53 -6.57
C THR A 159 -7.59 -14.10 -7.12
N LYS A 160 -7.18 -13.93 -8.38
CA LYS A 160 -7.15 -12.61 -9.03
C LYS A 160 -8.47 -12.35 -9.75
N VAL A 161 -8.97 -11.12 -9.61
CA VAL A 161 -10.13 -10.62 -10.35
C VAL A 161 -9.76 -9.34 -11.11
N PRO A 162 -10.37 -9.04 -12.25
CA PRO A 162 -10.12 -7.80 -12.98
C PRO A 162 -10.43 -6.56 -12.13
N PHE A 163 -9.70 -5.46 -12.37
CA PHE A 163 -10.01 -4.18 -11.75
C PHE A 163 -11.40 -3.69 -12.20
N ASN A 164 -12.17 -3.14 -11.28
CA ASN A 164 -13.51 -2.61 -11.50
C ASN A 164 -14.55 -3.63 -12.01
N ASP A 165 -14.30 -4.93 -11.88
CA ASP A 165 -15.27 -5.98 -12.18
C ASP A 165 -15.96 -6.46 -10.89
N VAL A 166 -17.06 -5.80 -10.55
CA VAL A 166 -17.85 -6.09 -9.35
C VAL A 166 -18.45 -7.50 -9.41
N LEU A 167 -18.81 -7.96 -10.60
CA LEU A 167 -19.41 -9.31 -10.78
C LEU A 167 -18.35 -10.39 -10.51
N ALA A 168 -17.17 -10.28 -11.13
CA ALA A 168 -16.06 -11.20 -10.88
C ALA A 168 -15.67 -11.21 -9.39
N MET A 169 -15.60 -10.05 -8.75
CA MET A 169 -15.33 -9.95 -7.31
C MET A 169 -16.40 -10.67 -6.50
N SER A 170 -17.67 -10.43 -6.77
CA SER A 170 -18.79 -11.06 -6.06
C SER A 170 -18.74 -12.59 -6.20
N VAL A 171 -18.53 -13.10 -7.40
CA VAL A 171 -18.40 -14.55 -7.66
C VAL A 171 -17.19 -15.12 -6.92
N ALA A 172 -16.05 -14.42 -6.94
CA ALA A 172 -14.82 -14.88 -6.29
C ALA A 172 -14.93 -14.91 -4.76
N VAL A 173 -15.65 -13.95 -4.15
CA VAL A 173 -15.78 -13.84 -2.69
C VAL A 173 -16.88 -14.77 -2.15
N VAL A 174 -18.05 -14.78 -2.77
CA VAL A 174 -19.24 -15.47 -2.24
C VAL A 174 -19.45 -16.85 -2.88
N GLY A 175 -18.79 -17.15 -3.99
CA GLY A 175 -19.09 -18.28 -4.87
C GLY A 175 -20.15 -17.93 -5.90
N LYS A 176 -20.70 -18.93 -6.59
CA LYS A 176 -21.75 -18.66 -7.60
C LYS A 176 -22.86 -17.83 -6.97
N PRO A 177 -23.25 -16.67 -7.55
CA PRO A 177 -24.33 -15.86 -7.02
C PRO A 177 -25.59 -16.70 -6.92
N ARG A 178 -26.33 -16.54 -5.81
CA ARG A 178 -27.66 -17.13 -5.72
C ARG A 178 -28.47 -16.63 -6.91
N ARG A 179 -29.33 -17.47 -7.51
CA ARG A 179 -30.11 -17.19 -8.72
C ARG A 179 -30.95 -15.89 -8.68
N SER A 180 -31.08 -15.26 -7.53
CA SER A 180 -31.81 -14.01 -7.33
C SER A 180 -31.01 -12.72 -7.59
N TRP A 181 -29.68 -12.80 -7.77
CA TRP A 181 -28.87 -11.61 -8.02
C TRP A 181 -28.69 -11.43 -9.54
N GLN A 182 -29.34 -10.43 -10.12
CA GLN A 182 -29.15 -10.02 -11.51
C GLN A 182 -28.42 -8.68 -11.54
N PRO A 183 -27.34 -8.53 -12.33
CA PRO A 183 -26.71 -7.23 -12.52
C PRO A 183 -27.68 -6.24 -13.14
N VAL A 184 -27.58 -4.97 -12.73
CA VAL A 184 -28.44 -3.87 -13.21
C VAL A 184 -28.46 -3.76 -14.75
N SER A 185 -27.39 -4.18 -15.43
CA SER A 185 -27.30 -4.26 -16.89
C SER A 185 -28.27 -5.25 -17.52
N ALA A 186 -28.70 -6.29 -16.81
CA ALA A 186 -29.66 -7.28 -17.31
C ALA A 186 -31.12 -6.78 -17.30
N LEU A 187 -31.40 -5.67 -16.59
CA LEU A 187 -32.73 -5.08 -16.55
C LEU A 187 -33.05 -4.19 -17.76
N ARG A 188 -32.05 -3.78 -18.54
CA ARG A 188 -32.24 -2.96 -19.76
C ARG A 188 -32.70 -3.73 -21.00
N SER A 189 -32.55 -5.06 -21.03
CA SER A 189 -32.87 -5.87 -22.22
C SER A 189 -34.33 -6.40 -22.28
N ARG A 190 -35.18 -6.05 -21.33
CA ARG A 190 -36.58 -6.51 -21.29
C ARG A 190 -37.63 -5.44 -21.63
N ARG A 191 -37.21 -4.35 -22.30
CA ARG A 191 -38.13 -3.39 -22.90
C ARG A 191 -37.86 -3.36 -24.41
N GLY A 192 -38.46 -4.29 -25.11
CA GLY A 192 -38.66 -4.37 -26.52
C GLY A 192 -39.95 -5.09 -26.76
#